data_cb61847426b3aef92b06a09f65d44bc0
#
_entry.id   cb61847426b3aef92b06a09f65d44bc0
#
_cell.length_a   1.000
_cell.length_b   1.000
_cell.length_c   1.000
_cell.angle_alpha   90.00
_cell.angle_beta   90.00
_cell.angle_gamma   90.00
#
_symmetry.space_group_name_H-M   'P 1'
#
loop_
_entity.id
_entity.type
_entity.pdbx_description
1 polymer ?
#
loop_
_entity_poly.entity_id
_entity_poly.type
_entity_poly.pdbx_seq_one_letter_code
_entity_poly.pdbx_strand_id
1 'polypeptide(L)'
;MGGLCGQVFDIDPAIRFAGIIDRMGKLVAGGMRPGLQPLESIKDMDRLYLEFALRNAMRRQFDGDFGPTIYAMSEMERIKIETFPMPGDSLLLI
;
A
#
# COMPACT_ATOMS: atom_id res chain seq x y z
N MET A 1 -8.14 -16.17 -8.48
CA MET A 1 -7.26 -16.12 -7.36
C MET A 1 -7.87 -15.43 -6.17
N GLY A 2 -7.92 -16.11 -5.06
CA GLY A 2 -8.49 -15.55 -3.87
C GLY A 2 -7.54 -14.61 -3.14
N GLY A 3 -7.75 -14.46 -1.86
CA GLY A 3 -6.98 -13.64 -1.01
C GLY A 3 -7.46 -12.19 -0.98
N LEU A 4 -6.91 -11.44 -0.05
CA LEU A 4 -7.34 -10.08 0.19
C LEU A 4 -7.13 -9.18 -1.03
N CYS A 5 -5.96 -9.30 -1.67
CA CYS A 5 -5.65 -8.43 -2.81
C CYS A 5 -6.58 -8.67 -3.99
N GLY A 6 -6.94 -9.93 -4.23
CA GLY A 6 -7.91 -10.24 -5.28
C GLY A 6 -9.30 -9.68 -4.97
N GLN A 7 -9.71 -9.74 -3.71
CA GLN A 7 -10.98 -9.17 -3.28
C GLN A 7 -11.01 -7.65 -3.43
N VAL A 8 -9.90 -6.99 -3.19
CA VAL A 8 -9.81 -5.54 -3.34
C VAL A 8 -10.08 -5.12 -4.79
N PHE A 9 -9.55 -5.85 -5.76
CA PHE A 9 -9.80 -5.54 -7.16
C PHE A 9 -11.28 -5.62 -7.55
N ASP A 10 -12.06 -6.44 -6.84
CA ASP A 10 -13.48 -6.59 -7.12
C ASP A 10 -14.31 -5.40 -6.62
N ILE A 11 -13.74 -4.54 -5.78
CA ILE A 11 -14.45 -3.40 -5.21
C ILE A 11 -14.71 -2.32 -6.27
N ASP A 12 -13.71 -2.04 -7.10
CA ASP A 12 -13.79 -0.94 -8.07
C ASP A 12 -12.87 -1.24 -9.26
N PRO A 13 -13.37 -1.16 -10.51
CA PRO A 13 -12.52 -1.38 -11.69
C PRO A 13 -11.43 -0.33 -11.85
N ALA A 14 -11.53 0.81 -11.19
CA ALA A 14 -10.50 1.85 -11.23
C ALA A 14 -9.26 1.51 -10.39
N ILE A 15 -9.35 0.51 -9.52
CA ILE A 15 -8.20 0.10 -8.70
C ILE A 15 -7.17 -0.56 -9.61
N ARG A 16 -5.95 0.01 -9.65
CA ARG A 16 -4.86 -0.47 -10.51
C ARG A 16 -3.94 -1.44 -9.80
N PHE A 17 -3.84 -1.32 -8.48
CA PHE A 17 -2.87 -2.05 -7.66
C PHE A 17 -3.52 -2.43 -6.34
N ALA A 18 -3.22 -3.63 -5.86
CA ALA A 18 -3.56 -4.06 -4.51
C ALA A 18 -2.43 -4.96 -4.03
N GLY A 19 -1.67 -4.52 -3.07
CA GLY A 19 -0.52 -5.27 -2.60
C GLY A 19 -0.27 -5.08 -1.12
N ILE A 20 0.38 -6.07 -0.52
CA ILE A 20 0.77 -6.01 0.89
C ILE A 20 2.29 -5.93 0.94
N ILE A 21 2.79 -4.93 1.65
CA ILE A 21 4.21 -4.79 1.91
C ILE A 21 4.49 -5.04 3.39
N ASP A 22 5.68 -5.57 3.68
CA ASP A 22 6.09 -5.77 5.07
C ASP A 22 6.73 -4.48 5.63
N ARG A 23 7.16 -4.55 6.88
CA ARG A 23 7.75 -3.37 7.56
C ARG A 23 9.05 -2.90 6.90
N MET A 24 9.67 -3.73 6.08
CA MET A 24 10.91 -3.39 5.37
C MET A 24 10.63 -2.85 3.96
N GLY A 25 9.35 -2.73 3.59
CA GLY A 25 8.99 -2.24 2.28
C GLY A 25 9.03 -3.30 1.19
N LYS A 26 9.03 -4.58 1.54
CA LYS A 26 9.01 -5.66 0.57
C LYS A 26 7.58 -6.05 0.22
N LEU A 27 7.29 -6.18 -1.07
CA LEU A 27 6.00 -6.68 -1.52
C LEU A 27 5.93 -8.17 -1.25
N VAL A 28 4.99 -8.58 -0.39
CA VAL A 28 4.83 -9.98 0.01
C VAL A 28 3.60 -10.64 -0.60
N ALA A 29 2.67 -9.86 -1.13
CA ALA A 29 1.47 -10.37 -1.80
C ALA A 29 0.89 -9.32 -2.73
N GLY A 30 0.18 -9.77 -3.76
CA GLY A 30 -0.55 -8.89 -4.67
C GLY A 30 0.34 -8.26 -5.73
N GLY A 31 -0.12 -7.16 -6.28
CA GLY A 31 0.57 -6.43 -7.33
C GLY A 31 -0.40 -5.65 -8.20
N MET A 32 0.03 -5.36 -9.43
CA MET A 32 -0.80 -4.66 -10.39
C MET A 32 -2.00 -5.50 -10.81
N ARG A 33 -3.11 -4.83 -11.15
CA ARG A 33 -4.23 -5.50 -11.79
C ARG A 33 -3.73 -6.16 -13.08
N PRO A 34 -4.11 -7.40 -13.34
CA PRO A 34 -3.66 -8.07 -14.57
C PRO A 34 -3.95 -7.24 -15.82
N GLY A 35 -2.97 -7.15 -16.70
CA GLY A 35 -3.08 -6.40 -17.94
C GLY A 35 -2.65 -4.95 -17.87
N LEU A 36 -2.33 -4.44 -16.68
CA LEU A 36 -1.88 -3.06 -16.52
C LEU A 36 -0.38 -2.98 -16.32
N GLN A 37 0.20 -1.90 -16.83
CA GLN A 37 1.62 -1.59 -16.63
C GLN A 37 1.75 -0.58 -15.49
N PRO A 38 2.77 -0.71 -14.61
CA PRO A 38 3.01 0.30 -13.59
C PRO A 38 3.42 1.63 -14.23
N LEU A 39 3.06 2.72 -13.57
CA LEU A 39 3.46 4.06 -13.99
C LEU A 39 4.92 4.35 -13.67
N GLU A 40 5.46 3.68 -12.67
CA GLU A 40 6.84 3.85 -12.23
C GLU A 40 7.69 2.67 -12.68
N SER A 41 9.02 2.86 -12.67
CA SER A 41 9.96 1.79 -12.94
C SER A 41 10.02 0.81 -11.76
N ILE A 42 10.61 -0.39 -12.00
CA ILE A 42 10.76 -1.39 -10.94
C ILE A 42 11.59 -0.83 -9.77
N LYS A 43 12.66 -0.10 -10.06
CA LYS A 43 13.47 0.54 -9.00
C LYS A 43 12.67 1.53 -8.19
N ASP A 44 11.85 2.32 -8.87
CA ASP A 44 11.03 3.33 -8.20
C ASP A 44 9.94 2.68 -7.37
N MET A 45 9.42 1.53 -7.78
CA MET A 45 8.45 0.79 -6.99
C MET A 45 9.05 0.34 -5.65
N ASP A 46 10.26 -0.20 -5.66
CA ASP A 46 10.94 -0.62 -4.42
C ASP A 46 11.15 0.57 -3.48
N ARG A 47 11.55 1.71 -4.04
CA ARG A 47 11.74 2.93 -3.25
C ARG A 47 10.43 3.43 -2.68
N LEU A 48 9.37 3.37 -3.46
CA LEU A 48 8.04 3.80 -3.04
C LEU A 48 7.53 2.94 -1.88
N TYR A 49 7.69 1.62 -1.98
CA TYR A 49 7.26 0.72 -0.92
C TYR A 49 8.03 0.99 0.37
N LEU A 50 9.34 1.19 0.27
CA LEU A 50 10.15 1.51 1.44
C LEU A 50 9.71 2.82 2.08
N GLU A 51 9.41 3.83 1.28
CA GLU A 51 8.94 5.11 1.78
C GLU A 51 7.63 4.95 2.57
N PHE A 52 6.68 4.19 2.06
CA PHE A 52 5.43 3.97 2.77
C PHE A 52 5.65 3.21 4.07
N ALA A 53 6.52 2.21 4.08
CA ALA A 53 6.84 1.47 5.28
C ALA A 53 7.46 2.38 6.35
N LEU A 54 8.38 3.26 5.95
CA LEU A 54 9.00 4.22 6.86
C LEU A 54 8.00 5.23 7.40
N ARG A 55 7.12 5.74 6.55
CA ARG A 55 6.08 6.68 6.99
C ARG A 55 5.16 6.04 8.02
N ASN A 56 4.78 4.80 7.80
CA ASN A 56 3.94 4.08 8.74
C ASN A 56 4.64 3.94 10.10
N ALA A 57 5.92 3.56 10.09
CA ALA A 57 6.70 3.43 11.32
C ALA A 57 6.81 4.76 12.06
N MET A 58 7.01 5.86 11.34
CA MET A 58 7.10 7.18 11.95
C MET A 58 5.79 7.62 12.58
N ARG A 59 4.67 7.34 11.93
CA ARG A 59 3.34 7.71 12.47
C ARG A 59 3.00 6.98 13.75
N ARG A 60 3.53 5.78 13.93
CA ARG A 60 3.25 4.99 15.12
C ARG A 60 3.71 5.65 16.41
N GLN A 61 4.63 6.61 16.33
CA GLN A 61 5.05 7.41 17.48
C GLN A 61 3.88 8.17 18.11
N PHE A 62 2.84 8.43 17.34
CA PHE A 62 1.69 9.20 17.79
C PHE A 62 0.47 8.36 18.15
N ASP A 63 0.60 7.03 18.10
CA ASP A 63 -0.51 6.13 18.38
C ASP A 63 -1.04 6.33 19.79
N GLY A 64 -0.16 6.63 20.76
CA GLY A 64 -0.57 6.87 22.13
C GLY A 64 -1.39 8.14 22.33
N ASP A 65 -1.12 9.16 21.52
CA ASP A 65 -1.80 10.47 21.63
C ASP A 65 -3.07 10.52 20.78
N PHE A 66 -3.03 9.94 19.58
CA PHE A 66 -4.11 10.09 18.60
C PHE A 66 -4.80 8.78 18.26
N GLY A 67 -4.34 7.66 18.79
CA GLY A 67 -4.81 6.35 18.40
C GLY A 67 -4.09 5.88 17.14
N PRO A 68 -4.15 4.57 16.85
CA PRO A 68 -3.51 4.01 15.65
C PRO A 68 -4.08 4.61 14.37
N THR A 69 -3.23 4.75 13.37
CA THR A 69 -3.66 5.20 12.05
C THR A 69 -4.61 4.15 11.44
N ILE A 70 -5.75 4.61 10.95
CA ILE A 70 -6.71 3.75 10.27
C ILE A 70 -6.33 3.60 8.81
N TYR A 71 -6.04 4.72 8.15
CA TYR A 71 -5.52 4.71 6.79
C TYR A 71 -4.81 6.03 6.51
N ALA A 72 -4.02 6.06 5.43
CA ALA A 72 -3.41 7.27 4.92
C ALA A 72 -3.57 7.29 3.41
N MET A 73 -3.66 8.48 2.85
CA MET A 73 -3.83 8.65 1.41
C MET A 73 -2.87 9.69 0.89
N SER A 74 -2.26 9.38 -0.25
CA SER A 74 -1.48 10.34 -1.02
C SER A 74 -2.19 10.57 -2.34
N GLU A 75 -2.61 11.80 -2.57
CA GLU A 75 -3.21 12.18 -3.84
C GLU A 75 -2.18 12.94 -4.65
N MET A 76 -1.84 12.40 -5.80
CA MET A 76 -0.92 13.03 -6.75
C MET A 76 -1.69 13.33 -8.02
N GLU A 77 -1.08 14.08 -8.93
CA GLU A 77 -1.78 14.54 -10.13
C GLU A 77 -2.40 13.40 -10.92
N ARG A 78 -1.68 12.28 -11.04
CA ARG A 78 -2.09 11.17 -11.91
C ARG A 78 -2.59 9.95 -11.16
N ILE A 79 -2.41 9.90 -9.84
CA ILE A 79 -2.71 8.68 -9.09
C ILE A 79 -3.03 9.02 -7.64
N LYS A 80 -3.85 8.19 -7.03
CA LYS A 80 -4.09 8.18 -5.58
C LYS A 80 -3.61 6.85 -5.03
N ILE A 81 -2.94 6.91 -3.89
CA ILE A 81 -2.45 5.71 -3.21
C ILE A 81 -2.97 5.74 -1.79
N GLU A 82 -3.66 4.68 -1.39
CA GLU A 82 -4.14 4.52 -0.02
C GLU A 82 -3.36 3.41 0.66
N THR A 83 -2.99 3.63 1.91
CA THR A 83 -2.28 2.64 2.72
C THR A 83 -3.10 2.34 3.97
N PHE A 84 -3.25 1.06 4.28
CA PHE A 84 -4.01 0.60 5.43
C PHE A 84 -3.09 -0.23 6.33
N PRO A 85 -2.79 0.24 7.55
CA PRO A 85 -1.99 -0.55 8.49
C PRO A 85 -2.65 -1.89 8.79
N MET A 86 -1.84 -2.94 8.83
CA MET A 86 -2.27 -4.30 9.11
C MET A 86 -1.45 -4.88 10.26
N PRO A 87 -1.93 -5.98 10.88
CA PRO A 87 -1.16 -6.64 11.94
C PRO A 87 0.25 -7.01 11.47
N GLY A 88 1.24 -6.96 12.39
CA GLY A 88 2.61 -7.31 12.08
C GLY A 88 3.39 -6.23 11.35
N ASP A 89 2.95 -4.97 11.45
CA ASP A 89 3.61 -3.82 10.83
C ASP A 89 3.62 -3.86 9.30
N SER A 90 2.73 -4.63 8.70
CA SER A 90 2.56 -4.62 7.26
C SER A 90 1.53 -3.57 6.83
N LEU A 91 1.52 -3.26 5.56
CA LEU A 91 0.60 -2.31 4.95
C LEU A 91 -0.08 -2.92 3.74
N LEU A 92 -1.38 -2.69 3.63
CA LEU A 92 -2.10 -2.92 2.37
C LEU A 92 -2.06 -1.63 1.57
N LEU A 93 -1.56 -1.70 0.34
CA LEU A 93 -1.52 -0.57 -0.60
C LEU A 93 -2.59 -0.77 -1.68
N ILE A 94 -3.32 0.29 -1.96
CA ILE A 94 -4.33 0.28 -3.03
C ILE A 94 -4.12 1.44 -3.99
#